data_649acd286662bd1fd8ef13863714fd25
#
_entry.id   649acd286662bd1fd8ef13863714fd25
#
_cell.length_a   1.000
_cell.length_b   1.000
_cell.length_c   1.000
_cell.angle_alpha   90.00
_cell.angle_beta   90.00
_cell.angle_gamma   90.00
#
_symmetry.space_group_name_H-M   'P 1'
#
loop_
_entity.id
_entity.type
_entity.pdbx_description
1 polymer ?
#
loop_
_entity_poly.entity_id
_entity_poly.type
_entity_poly.pdbx_seq_one_letter_code
_entity_poly.pdbx_strand_id
1 'polypeptide(L)'
;MTLQNVTVIIPAHNRPERLRRLLDYYSRTDIKVLVPDSSDHPFADAEKYPDITYLHRPKLHFLLKLKEVLPMISTPYVLYCADDDFAVPSGIAQMTAFLDEHPDYSTAQGHYLTFTPHKGKISFYP
;
A
#
# COMPACT_ATOMS: atom_id res chain seq x y z
N MET A 1 2.50 -9.88 -15.99
CA MET A 1 2.80 -9.99 -14.53
C MET A 1 1.50 -9.71 -13.79
N THR A 2 1.07 -10.62 -12.96
CA THR A 2 -0.12 -10.46 -12.13
C THR A 2 0.28 -10.25 -10.67
N LEU A 3 -0.42 -9.34 -9.97
CA LEU A 3 -0.22 -9.04 -8.56
C LEU A 3 -1.50 -9.30 -7.74
N GLN A 4 -2.42 -10.08 -8.28
CA GLN A 4 -3.71 -10.40 -7.64
C GLN A 4 -3.57 -11.22 -6.36
N ASN A 5 -2.39 -11.79 -6.10
CA ASN A 5 -2.07 -12.53 -4.87
C ASN A 5 -1.61 -11.61 -3.71
N VAL A 6 -1.59 -10.29 -3.92
CA VAL A 6 -1.13 -9.32 -2.92
C VAL A 6 -2.22 -8.29 -2.63
N THR A 7 -2.40 -7.99 -1.36
CA THR A 7 -3.17 -6.82 -0.90
C THR A 7 -2.21 -5.77 -0.35
N VAL A 8 -2.28 -4.56 -0.89
CA VAL A 8 -1.57 -3.40 -0.33
C VAL A 8 -2.48 -2.68 0.66
N ILE A 9 -2.00 -2.47 1.88
CA ILE A 9 -2.67 -1.65 2.89
C ILE A 9 -2.01 -0.28 2.92
N ILE A 10 -2.80 0.75 2.67
CA ILE A 10 -2.35 2.15 2.69
C ILE A 10 -3.08 2.88 3.83
N PRO A 11 -2.51 2.97 5.03
CA PRO A 11 -3.12 3.75 6.10
C PRO A 11 -3.02 5.23 5.79
N ALA A 12 -4.15 5.92 5.79
CA ALA A 12 -4.23 7.35 5.50
C ALA A 12 -4.63 8.17 6.73
N HIS A 13 -4.13 9.41 6.81
CA HIS A 13 -4.54 10.38 7.83
C HIS A 13 -4.21 11.81 7.38
N ASN A 14 -5.25 12.62 7.09
CA ASN A 14 -5.14 14.05 6.79
C ASN A 14 -4.14 14.44 5.69
N ARG A 15 -3.89 13.54 4.71
CA ARG A 15 -2.98 13.78 3.58
C ARG A 15 -3.59 13.33 2.24
N PRO A 16 -4.72 13.92 1.82
CA PRO A 16 -5.48 13.45 0.66
C PRO A 16 -4.69 13.50 -0.65
N GLU A 17 -3.78 14.47 -0.82
CA GLU A 17 -2.96 14.58 -2.03
C GLU A 17 -1.96 13.41 -2.17
N ARG A 18 -1.38 12.97 -1.06
CA ARG A 18 -0.49 11.82 -1.05
C ARG A 18 -1.26 10.54 -1.34
N LEU A 19 -2.41 10.38 -0.70
CA LEU A 19 -3.30 9.25 -0.97
C LEU A 19 -3.70 9.19 -2.44
N ARG A 20 -4.16 10.30 -3.03
CA ARG A 20 -4.53 10.37 -4.44
C ARG A 20 -3.40 9.90 -5.35
N ARG A 21 -2.18 10.40 -5.13
CA ARG A 21 -1.01 10.03 -5.92
C ARG A 21 -0.74 8.52 -5.87
N LEU A 22 -0.88 7.90 -4.70
CA LEU A 22 -0.71 6.46 -4.54
C LEU A 22 -1.82 5.67 -5.21
N LEU A 23 -3.07 6.10 -5.09
CA LEU A 23 -4.20 5.45 -5.75
C LEU A 23 -4.09 5.52 -7.27
N ASP A 24 -3.67 6.67 -7.82
CA ASP A 24 -3.37 6.82 -9.25
C ASP A 24 -2.25 5.87 -9.71
N TYR A 25 -1.28 5.64 -8.86
CA TYR A 25 -0.18 4.72 -9.14
C TYR A 25 -0.66 3.27 -9.18
N TYR A 26 -1.37 2.82 -8.15
CA TYR A 26 -1.84 1.43 -8.07
C TYR A 26 -3.03 1.13 -8.97
N SER A 27 -3.83 2.11 -9.38
CA SER A 27 -4.93 1.92 -10.35
C SER A 27 -4.49 1.40 -11.72
N ARG A 28 -3.19 1.47 -12.02
CA ARG A 28 -2.58 0.92 -13.23
C ARG A 28 -2.12 -0.53 -13.09
N THR A 29 -2.40 -1.15 -11.97
CA THR A 29 -2.04 -2.53 -11.65
C THR A 29 -3.28 -3.33 -11.30
N ASP A 30 -3.16 -4.64 -11.20
CA ASP A 30 -4.22 -5.53 -10.74
C ASP A 30 -4.11 -5.89 -9.24
N ILE A 31 -3.31 -5.12 -8.50
CA ILE A 31 -3.11 -5.31 -7.07
C ILE A 31 -4.37 -4.88 -6.28
N LYS A 32 -4.71 -5.64 -5.26
CA LYS A 32 -5.80 -5.24 -4.35
C LYS A 32 -5.32 -4.15 -3.39
N VAL A 33 -6.13 -3.13 -3.18
CA VAL A 33 -5.79 -2.01 -2.31
C VAL A 33 -6.85 -1.82 -1.22
N LEU A 34 -6.40 -1.76 0.03
CA LEU A 34 -7.20 -1.40 1.20
C LEU A 34 -6.70 -0.09 1.79
N VAL A 35 -7.61 0.86 2.00
CA VAL A 35 -7.29 2.17 2.56
C VAL A 35 -8.08 2.40 3.84
N PRO A 36 -7.52 2.06 5.02
CA PRO A 36 -8.07 2.51 6.29
C PRO A 36 -7.66 3.96 6.54
N ASP A 37 -8.64 4.87 6.53
CA ASP A 37 -8.43 6.30 6.64
C ASP A 37 -9.00 6.84 7.95
N SER A 38 -8.16 7.44 8.78
CA SER A 38 -8.56 8.10 10.03
C SER A 38 -8.59 9.63 9.95
N SER A 39 -8.62 10.17 8.74
CA SER A 39 -8.73 11.62 8.50
C SER A 39 -9.99 12.20 9.13
N ASP A 40 -9.94 13.49 9.44
CA ASP A 40 -11.10 14.23 10.01
C ASP A 40 -12.27 14.25 9.03
N HIS A 41 -11.98 14.32 7.73
CA HIS A 41 -12.96 14.25 6.64
C HIS A 41 -12.66 13.08 5.72
N PRO A 42 -13.68 12.44 5.12
CA PRO A 42 -13.48 11.37 4.17
C PRO A 42 -12.76 11.86 2.91
N PHE A 43 -12.04 10.96 2.26
CA PHE A 43 -11.37 11.24 0.99
C PHE A 43 -12.43 11.50 -0.11
N ALA A 44 -12.48 12.73 -0.61
CA ALA A 44 -13.54 13.18 -1.52
C ALA A 44 -13.57 12.43 -2.86
N ASP A 45 -12.42 11.92 -3.32
CA ASP A 45 -12.30 11.23 -4.60
C ASP A 45 -12.40 9.70 -4.50
N ALA A 46 -12.82 9.14 -3.38
CA ALA A 46 -12.88 7.69 -3.18
C ALA A 46 -13.66 6.96 -4.30
N GLU A 47 -14.76 7.56 -4.78
CA GLU A 47 -15.60 7.00 -5.85
C GLU A 47 -14.90 6.90 -7.22
N LYS A 48 -13.81 7.63 -7.42
CA LYS A 48 -13.01 7.55 -8.66
C LYS A 48 -12.18 6.27 -8.76
N TYR A 49 -12.08 5.51 -7.66
CA TYR A 49 -11.27 4.30 -7.57
C TYR A 49 -12.15 3.09 -7.19
N PRO A 50 -12.98 2.58 -8.10
CA PRO A 50 -13.97 1.54 -7.80
C PRO A 50 -13.35 0.20 -7.37
N ASP A 51 -12.09 -0.05 -7.76
CA ASP A 51 -11.36 -1.30 -7.46
C ASP A 51 -10.64 -1.28 -6.11
N ILE A 52 -10.69 -0.17 -5.38
CA ILE A 52 -10.13 -0.07 -4.03
C ILE A 52 -11.21 -0.21 -2.96
N THR A 53 -10.82 -0.75 -1.83
CA THR A 53 -11.67 -0.77 -0.62
C THR A 53 -11.24 0.37 0.30
N TYR A 54 -12.09 1.37 0.39
CA TYR A 54 -11.85 2.56 1.23
C TYR A 54 -12.75 2.52 2.47
N LEU A 55 -12.15 2.75 3.65
CA LEU A 55 -12.81 2.73 4.94
C LEU A 55 -12.48 4.01 5.70
N HIS A 56 -13.46 4.88 5.86
CA HIS A 56 -13.31 6.07 6.70
C HIS A 56 -13.67 5.77 8.15
N ARG A 57 -12.67 5.95 9.03
CA ARG A 57 -12.77 5.74 10.48
C ARG A 57 -12.14 6.91 11.21
N PRO A 58 -12.80 8.07 11.29
CA PRO A 58 -12.22 9.27 11.85
C PRO A 58 -11.73 9.03 13.28
N LYS A 59 -10.56 9.57 13.59
CA LYS A 59 -9.90 9.49 14.91
C LYS A 59 -9.50 8.09 15.38
N LEU A 60 -9.66 7.06 14.55
CA LEU A 60 -9.24 5.73 14.95
C LEU A 60 -7.71 5.65 15.00
N HIS A 61 -7.20 5.13 16.12
CA HIS A 61 -5.76 4.95 16.31
C HIS A 61 -5.17 4.04 15.23
N PHE A 62 -3.93 4.33 14.83
CA PHE A 62 -3.22 3.65 13.77
C PHE A 62 -3.29 2.10 13.84
N LEU A 63 -2.95 1.51 14.99
CA LEU A 63 -2.99 0.05 15.15
C LEU A 63 -4.41 -0.53 15.07
N LEU A 64 -5.40 0.23 15.53
CA LEU A 64 -6.79 -0.22 15.49
C LEU A 64 -7.34 -0.22 14.06
N LYS A 65 -7.01 0.79 13.24
CA LYS A 65 -7.42 0.80 11.84
C LYS A 65 -6.78 -0.31 11.02
N LEU A 66 -5.55 -0.72 11.36
CA LEU A 66 -4.92 -1.90 10.77
C LEU A 66 -5.64 -3.19 11.16
N LYS A 67 -5.91 -3.34 12.46
CA LYS A 67 -6.62 -4.50 12.98
C LYS A 67 -8.01 -4.66 12.31
N GLU A 68 -8.69 -3.55 12.02
CA GLU A 68 -10.02 -3.56 11.40
C GLU A 68 -10.00 -4.11 9.98
N VAL A 69 -8.93 -3.87 9.21
CA VAL A 69 -8.85 -4.33 7.82
C VAL A 69 -8.31 -5.75 7.67
N LEU A 70 -7.68 -6.33 8.68
CA LEU A 70 -7.14 -7.69 8.61
C LEU A 70 -8.16 -8.74 8.16
N PRO A 71 -9.41 -8.77 8.67
CA PRO A 71 -10.41 -9.75 8.23
C PRO A 71 -10.84 -9.59 6.77
N MET A 72 -10.55 -8.46 6.15
CA MET A 72 -10.92 -8.16 4.76
C MET A 72 -9.88 -8.66 3.75
N ILE A 73 -8.74 -9.14 4.22
CA ILE A 73 -7.65 -9.63 3.38
C ILE A 73 -7.97 -11.06 2.95
N SER A 74 -8.06 -11.27 1.64
CA SER A 74 -8.30 -12.58 1.03
C SER A 74 -7.13 -13.09 0.19
N THR A 75 -6.03 -12.33 0.14
CA THR A 75 -4.83 -12.68 -0.62
C THR A 75 -3.80 -13.35 0.28
N PRO A 76 -2.96 -14.25 -0.25
CA PRO A 76 -1.91 -14.92 0.53
C PRO A 76 -0.85 -13.94 1.08
N TYR A 77 -0.64 -12.80 0.39
CA TYR A 77 0.37 -11.83 0.79
C TYR A 77 -0.22 -10.46 1.08
N VAL A 78 0.41 -9.76 2.01
CA VAL A 78 0.08 -8.39 2.39
C VAL A 78 1.32 -7.52 2.30
N LEU A 79 1.20 -6.38 1.67
CA LEU A 79 2.19 -5.32 1.66
C LEU A 79 1.67 -4.12 2.44
N TYR A 80 2.49 -3.63 3.33
CA TYR A 80 2.24 -2.39 4.04
C TYR A 80 2.94 -1.24 3.32
N CYS A 81 2.20 -0.23 2.92
CA CYS A 81 2.76 0.92 2.19
C CYS A 81 2.26 2.22 2.82
N ALA A 82 3.18 3.04 3.31
CA ALA A 82 2.83 4.38 3.78
C ALA A 82 2.35 5.26 2.60
N ASP A 83 1.55 6.29 2.89
CA ASP A 83 0.95 7.14 1.86
C ASP A 83 1.95 8.04 1.10
N ASP A 84 3.21 8.06 1.53
CA ASP A 84 4.31 8.78 0.90
C ASP A 84 5.37 7.87 0.24
N ASP A 85 5.17 6.56 0.31
CA ASP A 85 6.04 5.56 -0.30
C ASP A 85 5.42 4.93 -1.56
N PHE A 86 6.26 4.32 -2.38
CA PHE A 86 5.84 3.54 -3.55
C PHE A 86 6.50 2.17 -3.53
N ALA A 87 5.71 1.12 -3.62
CA ALA A 87 6.25 -0.22 -3.85
C ALA A 87 6.26 -0.52 -5.34
N VAL A 88 7.43 -0.88 -5.86
CA VAL A 88 7.61 -1.16 -7.30
C VAL A 88 6.96 -2.51 -7.65
N PRO A 89 6.04 -2.57 -8.63
CA PRO A 89 5.33 -3.81 -8.98
C PRO A 89 6.24 -5.00 -9.28
N SER A 90 7.34 -4.78 -9.99
CA SER A 90 8.32 -5.85 -10.25
C SER A 90 9.02 -6.36 -8.98
N GLY A 91 9.26 -5.47 -8.01
CA GLY A 91 9.80 -5.85 -6.71
C GLY A 91 8.80 -6.67 -5.89
N ILE A 92 7.52 -6.29 -5.91
CA ILE A 92 6.45 -7.06 -5.27
C ILE A 92 6.38 -8.47 -5.87
N ALA A 93 6.40 -8.58 -7.20
CA ALA A 93 6.38 -9.87 -7.89
C ALA A 93 7.57 -10.76 -7.52
N GLN A 94 8.77 -10.18 -7.42
CA GLN A 94 9.97 -10.93 -7.00
C GLN A 94 9.88 -11.41 -5.55
N MET A 95 9.39 -10.56 -4.63
CA MET A 95 9.22 -10.93 -3.23
C MET A 95 8.19 -12.04 -3.05
N THR A 96 7.07 -11.98 -3.75
CA THR A 96 6.03 -13.03 -3.66
C THR A 96 6.51 -14.35 -4.27
N ALA A 97 7.20 -14.30 -5.41
CA ALA A 97 7.81 -15.50 -6.01
C ALA A 97 8.83 -16.15 -5.05
N PHE A 98 9.67 -15.35 -4.40
CA PHE A 98 10.60 -15.86 -3.39
C PHE A 98 9.87 -16.57 -2.24
N LEU A 99 8.79 -15.97 -1.72
CA LEU A 99 8.03 -16.58 -0.62
C LEU A 99 7.30 -17.85 -1.05
N ASP A 100 6.83 -17.92 -2.31
CA ASP A 100 6.23 -19.13 -2.87
C ASP A 100 7.24 -20.29 -2.98
N GLU A 101 8.49 -19.97 -3.35
CA GLU A 101 9.58 -20.94 -3.48
C GLU A 101 10.20 -21.35 -2.14
N HIS A 102 10.03 -20.53 -1.10
CA HIS A 102 10.66 -20.69 0.20
C HIS A 102 9.62 -20.66 1.35
N PRO A 103 8.84 -21.72 1.55
CA PRO A 103 7.75 -21.74 2.54
C PRO A 103 8.22 -21.65 4.01
N ASP A 104 9.50 -21.75 4.26
CA ASP A 104 10.15 -21.53 5.57
C ASP A 104 10.34 -20.03 5.91
N TYR A 105 10.13 -19.13 4.94
CA TYR A 105 10.15 -17.68 5.16
C TYR A 105 8.72 -17.13 5.27
N SER A 106 8.50 -16.27 6.24
CA SER A 106 7.21 -15.57 6.45
C SER A 106 7.17 -14.16 5.88
N THR A 107 8.33 -13.58 5.59
CA THR A 107 8.46 -12.20 5.08
C THR A 107 9.59 -12.09 4.08
N ALA A 108 9.42 -11.17 3.13
CA ALA A 108 10.47 -10.74 2.21
C ALA A 108 10.49 -9.22 2.14
N GLN A 109 11.67 -8.62 2.07
CA GLN A 109 11.84 -7.17 2.00
C GLN A 109 12.85 -6.82 0.90
N GLY A 110 12.49 -5.84 0.08
CA GLY A 110 13.39 -5.29 -0.93
C GLY A 110 14.23 -4.13 -0.40
N HIS A 111 15.05 -3.57 -1.29
CA HIS A 111 15.82 -2.37 -1.00
C HIS A 111 14.96 -1.11 -1.12
N TYR A 112 15.33 -0.08 -0.37
CA TYR A 112 14.72 1.23 -0.44
C TYR A 112 15.58 2.19 -1.26
N LEU A 113 14.90 2.95 -2.11
CA LEU A 113 15.45 4.13 -2.75
C LEU A 113 14.80 5.36 -2.14
N THR A 114 15.58 6.31 -1.66
CA THR A 114 15.06 7.62 -1.28
C THR A 114 15.36 8.62 -2.37
N PHE A 115 14.42 9.49 -2.66
CA PHE A 115 14.60 10.57 -3.62
C PHE A 115 14.02 11.88 -3.08
N THR A 116 14.69 12.98 -3.41
CA THR A 116 14.21 14.30 -3.06
C THR A 116 13.83 15.03 -4.35
N PRO A 117 12.53 15.25 -4.62
CA PRO A 117 12.06 15.78 -5.90
C PRO A 117 12.73 17.11 -6.33
N HIS A 118 13.00 17.98 -5.35
CA HIS A 118 13.57 19.30 -5.63
C HIS A 118 15.10 19.34 -5.77
N LYS A 119 15.79 18.25 -5.42
CA LYS A 119 17.26 18.19 -5.45
C LYS A 119 17.81 17.17 -6.43
N GLY A 120 16.95 16.39 -7.09
CA GLY A 120 17.37 15.34 -8.03
C GLY A 120 18.28 14.27 -7.40
N LYS A 121 18.37 14.23 -6.07
CA LYS A 121 19.26 13.32 -5.36
C LYS A 121 18.54 12.01 -5.08
N ILE A 122 19.13 10.91 -5.56
CA ILE A 122 18.69 9.55 -5.27
C ILE A 122 19.73 8.91 -4.35
N SER A 123 19.27 8.25 -3.29
CA SER A 123 20.15 7.54 -2.36
C SER A 123 19.60 6.14 -2.13
N PHE A 124 20.48 5.16 -2.08
CA PHE A 124 20.14 3.82 -1.65
C PHE A 124 20.11 3.78 -0.11
N TYR A 125 19.11 3.13 0.42
CA TYR A 125 19.04 2.78 1.82
C TYR A 125 19.37 1.29 1.94
N PRO A 126 20.45 0.93 2.68
CA PRO A 126 20.84 -0.47 2.86
C PRO A 126 19.82 -1.26 3.68
#